data_2aea31cd9a6e317bef3e780013ed1504
#
_entry.id   2aea31cd9a6e317bef3e780013ed1504
#
_cell.length_a   1.000
_cell.length_b   1.000
_cell.length_c   1.000
_cell.angle_alpha   90.00
_cell.angle_beta   90.00
_cell.angle_gamma   90.00
#
_symmetry.space_group_name_H-M   'P 1'
#
loop_
_entity.id
_entity.type
_entity.pdbx_description
1 polymer ?
#
loop_
_entity_poly.entity_id
_entity_poly.type
_entity_poly.pdbx_seq_one_letter_code
_entity_poly.pdbx_strand_id
1 'polypeptide(L)'
;MREHYISVDIEASGPIPGQYSMLSIGACVVDDEEKTYQVLLKPLNRNAVPEALEVTGLSLESLERDGTAPEFAMAQFQAWLTTVLPKQAKPVFVGLNAPFDWSFVNYYFVRFCGDNPFGHTALDIKAMYMGATGCTWGQTTSSQMAKRLHPKKKGTHNALEDALYQAELFRLVRLMPRD
;
A
#
# COMPACT_ATOMS: atom_id res chain seq x y z
N MET A 1 -8.60 22.29 1.70
CA MET A 1 -7.35 21.62 1.25
C MET A 1 -7.77 20.51 0.32
N ARG A 2 -7.16 20.36 -0.86
CA ARG A 2 -7.56 19.31 -1.83
C ARG A 2 -6.94 17.99 -1.40
N GLU A 3 -7.75 16.94 -1.28
CA GLU A 3 -7.30 15.57 -1.02
C GLU A 3 -6.63 15.00 -2.28
N HIS A 4 -5.53 14.28 -2.09
CA HIS A 4 -4.83 13.60 -3.16
C HIS A 4 -4.58 12.15 -2.73
N TYR A 5 -5.29 11.24 -3.36
CA TYR A 5 -5.31 9.83 -2.97
C TYR A 5 -4.12 9.08 -3.56
N ILE A 6 -3.36 8.44 -2.70
CA ILE A 6 -2.21 7.59 -3.04
C ILE A 6 -2.56 6.16 -2.62
N SER A 7 -2.69 5.28 -3.57
CA SER A 7 -2.81 3.85 -3.29
C SER A 7 -1.44 3.28 -2.98
N VAL A 8 -1.32 2.57 -1.87
CA VAL A 8 -0.06 1.99 -1.40
C VAL A 8 -0.31 0.55 -0.99
N ASP A 9 0.58 -0.33 -1.43
CA ASP A 9 0.65 -1.72 -1.04
C ASP A 9 2.08 -2.09 -0.66
N ILE A 10 2.26 -3.04 0.27
CA ILE A 10 3.58 -3.50 0.67
C ILE A 10 3.64 -5.02 0.73
N GLU A 11 4.87 -5.54 0.58
CA GLU A 11 5.17 -6.92 0.94
C GLU A 11 6.06 -6.93 2.17
N ALA A 12 5.80 -7.84 3.09
CA ALA A 12 6.54 -7.93 4.34
C ALA A 12 6.94 -9.36 4.66
N SER A 13 7.99 -9.54 5.47
CA SER A 13 8.43 -10.85 5.94
C SER A 13 7.57 -11.42 7.09
N GLY A 14 6.56 -10.67 7.55
CA GLY A 14 5.64 -11.09 8.63
C GLY A 14 4.76 -9.93 9.12
N PRO A 15 3.94 -10.15 10.18
CA PRO A 15 2.79 -9.27 10.44
C PRO A 15 3.07 -8.00 11.24
N ILE A 16 4.26 -7.84 11.84
CA ILE A 16 4.53 -6.75 12.80
C ILE A 16 5.74 -5.93 12.37
N PRO A 17 5.58 -4.62 12.07
CA PRO A 17 6.70 -3.76 11.71
C PRO A 17 7.76 -3.69 12.82
N GLY A 18 9.03 -3.69 12.44
CA GLY A 18 10.17 -3.68 13.37
C GLY A 18 10.58 -5.07 13.85
N GLN A 19 9.65 -5.97 14.14
CA GLN A 19 9.93 -7.38 14.35
C GLN A 19 10.18 -8.10 13.03
N TYR A 20 9.41 -7.75 12.02
CA TYR A 20 9.53 -8.21 10.63
C TYR A 20 9.86 -7.01 9.72
N SER A 21 10.33 -7.31 8.54
CA SER A 21 10.80 -6.31 7.59
C SER A 21 9.77 -6.05 6.51
N MET A 22 9.60 -4.78 6.10
CA MET A 22 9.01 -4.45 4.81
C MET A 22 10.03 -4.79 3.73
N LEU A 23 9.61 -5.56 2.74
CA LEU A 23 10.46 -6.11 1.68
C LEU A 23 10.26 -5.41 0.33
N SER A 24 9.06 -4.91 0.11
CA SER A 24 8.68 -4.19 -1.10
C SER A 24 7.66 -3.12 -0.76
N ILE A 25 7.66 -2.03 -1.51
CA ILE A 25 6.60 -1.02 -1.49
C ILE A 25 6.26 -0.66 -2.92
N GLY A 26 4.97 -0.61 -3.22
CA GLY A 26 4.40 -0.10 -4.45
C GLY A 26 3.39 0.99 -4.16
N ALA A 27 3.38 2.05 -4.97
CA ALA A 27 2.40 3.12 -4.83
C ALA A 27 2.03 3.71 -6.20
N CYS A 28 0.81 4.23 -6.30
CA CYS A 28 0.38 5.01 -7.45
C CYS A 28 -0.58 6.14 -7.05
N VAL A 29 -0.63 7.17 -7.87
CA VAL A 29 -1.67 8.20 -7.75
C VAL A 29 -2.99 7.60 -8.24
N VAL A 30 -4.02 7.59 -7.39
CA VAL A 30 -5.31 6.94 -7.72
C VAL A 30 -5.94 7.48 -9.00
N ASP A 31 -5.88 8.77 -9.22
CA ASP A 31 -6.50 9.44 -10.39
C ASP A 31 -5.52 9.59 -11.58
N ASP A 32 -4.27 9.08 -11.46
CA ASP A 32 -3.24 9.14 -12.51
C ASP A 32 -2.26 7.94 -12.34
N GLU A 33 -2.68 6.79 -12.85
CA GLU A 33 -1.93 5.51 -12.69
C GLU A 33 -0.56 5.48 -13.38
N GLU A 34 -0.22 6.47 -14.19
CA GLU A 34 1.12 6.58 -14.79
C GLU A 34 2.15 7.07 -13.76
N LYS A 35 1.68 7.75 -12.70
CA LYS A 35 2.52 8.21 -11.59
C LYS A 35 2.64 7.12 -10.55
N THR A 36 3.71 6.36 -10.66
CA THR A 36 4.00 5.20 -9.81
C THR A 36 5.31 5.35 -9.05
N TYR A 37 5.42 4.59 -7.98
CA TYR A 37 6.64 4.36 -7.22
C TYR A 37 6.74 2.86 -6.89
N GLN A 38 7.93 2.30 -7.01
CA GLN A 38 8.21 0.93 -6.58
C GLN A 38 9.66 0.81 -6.12
N VAL A 39 9.89 0.07 -5.03
CA VAL A 39 11.23 -0.27 -4.57
C VAL A 39 11.24 -1.59 -3.82
N LEU A 40 12.29 -2.37 -4.00
CA LEU A 40 12.63 -3.53 -3.17
C LEU A 40 13.60 -3.07 -2.08
N LEU A 41 13.33 -3.45 -0.84
CA LEU A 41 14.11 -3.02 0.33
C LEU A 41 15.01 -4.13 0.86
N LYS A 42 16.18 -3.73 1.35
CA LYS A 42 16.96 -4.60 2.24
C LYS A 42 16.16 -4.85 3.51
N PRO A 43 16.07 -6.11 3.98
CA PRO A 43 15.39 -6.41 5.23
C PRO A 43 16.12 -5.79 6.43
N LEU A 44 15.38 -5.35 7.44
CA LEU A 44 15.94 -4.85 8.70
C LEU A 44 16.58 -5.97 9.54
N ASN A 45 16.08 -7.17 9.36
CA ASN A 45 16.52 -8.39 10.04
C ASN A 45 16.04 -9.60 9.24
N ARG A 46 16.49 -10.80 9.63
CA ARG A 46 16.15 -12.05 8.96
C ARG A 46 14.88 -12.74 9.50
N ASN A 47 14.13 -12.09 10.39
CA ASN A 47 12.89 -12.67 10.89
C ASN A 47 11.86 -12.75 9.74
N ALA A 48 11.33 -13.92 9.54
CA ALA A 48 10.32 -14.16 8.52
C ALA A 48 9.32 -15.23 8.98
N VAL A 49 8.09 -15.06 8.54
CA VAL A 49 7.09 -16.11 8.52
C VAL A 49 7.23 -16.84 7.16
N PRO A 50 7.48 -18.16 7.12
CA PRO A 50 7.73 -18.86 5.87
C PRO A 50 6.64 -18.65 4.82
N GLU A 51 5.40 -18.68 5.23
CA GLU A 51 4.23 -18.49 4.37
C GLU A 51 4.19 -17.08 3.74
N ALA A 52 4.70 -16.06 4.46
CA ALA A 52 4.77 -14.70 3.91
C ALA A 52 5.79 -14.61 2.76
N LEU A 53 6.93 -15.28 2.89
CA LEU A 53 7.93 -15.34 1.82
C LEU A 53 7.46 -16.18 0.63
N GLU A 54 6.73 -17.27 0.88
CA GLU A 54 6.15 -18.11 -0.17
C GLU A 54 5.13 -17.34 -1.01
N VAL A 55 4.25 -16.56 -0.37
CA VAL A 55 3.23 -15.74 -1.03
C VAL A 55 3.85 -14.65 -1.90
N THR A 56 4.85 -13.95 -1.38
CA THR A 56 5.48 -12.85 -2.12
C THR A 56 6.50 -13.31 -3.16
N GLY A 57 7.03 -14.53 -3.01
CA GLY A 57 8.14 -15.05 -3.84
C GLY A 57 9.47 -14.32 -3.62
N LEU A 58 9.58 -13.48 -2.60
CA LEU A 58 10.79 -12.69 -2.32
C LEU A 58 11.78 -13.48 -1.47
N SER A 59 13.06 -13.39 -1.81
CA SER A 59 14.17 -13.98 -1.06
C SER A 59 14.87 -12.94 -0.21
N LEU A 60 14.95 -13.19 1.11
CA LEU A 60 15.69 -12.30 2.02
C LEU A 60 17.14 -12.17 1.62
N GLU A 61 17.79 -13.27 1.20
CA GLU A 61 19.19 -13.26 0.76
C GLU A 61 19.40 -12.38 -0.48
N SER A 62 18.53 -12.49 -1.47
CA SER A 62 18.58 -11.63 -2.65
C SER A 62 18.35 -10.16 -2.29
N LEU A 63 17.39 -9.88 -1.40
CA LEU A 63 17.12 -8.51 -0.96
C LEU A 63 18.23 -7.92 -0.10
N GLU A 64 18.93 -8.72 0.71
CA GLU A 64 20.11 -8.26 1.45
C GLU A 64 21.23 -7.82 0.50
N ARG A 65 21.40 -8.50 -0.63
CA ARG A 65 22.42 -8.19 -1.63
C ARG A 65 22.01 -7.00 -2.50
N ASP A 66 20.82 -7.06 -3.07
CA ASP A 66 20.42 -6.21 -4.21
C ASP A 66 19.37 -5.16 -3.83
N GLY A 67 18.70 -5.27 -2.68
CA GLY A 67 17.68 -4.35 -2.22
C GLY A 67 18.23 -2.96 -1.88
N THR A 68 17.36 -1.98 -1.89
CA THR A 68 17.67 -0.61 -1.47
C THR A 68 17.67 -0.51 0.06
N ALA A 69 18.66 0.15 0.65
CA ALA A 69 18.66 0.37 2.09
C ALA A 69 17.41 1.18 2.52
N PRO A 70 16.75 0.81 3.63
CA PRO A 70 15.47 1.37 4.01
C PRO A 70 15.43 2.90 4.12
N GLU A 71 16.49 3.52 4.61
CA GLU A 71 16.63 4.97 4.71
C GLU A 71 16.60 5.65 3.34
N PHE A 72 17.25 5.06 2.33
CA PHE A 72 17.22 5.58 0.96
C PHE A 72 15.88 5.32 0.28
N ALA A 73 15.30 4.13 0.47
CA ALA A 73 14.00 3.79 -0.08
C ALA A 73 12.91 4.76 0.42
N MET A 74 12.89 5.04 1.73
CA MET A 74 11.90 5.94 2.30
C MET A 74 12.14 7.40 1.92
N ALA A 75 13.39 7.86 1.83
CA ALA A 75 13.70 9.19 1.32
C ALA A 75 13.28 9.36 -0.15
N GLN A 76 13.48 8.34 -0.99
CA GLN A 76 13.01 8.34 -2.39
C GLN A 76 11.48 8.34 -2.46
N PHE A 77 10.80 7.58 -1.60
CA PHE A 77 9.34 7.59 -1.54
C PHE A 77 8.80 8.95 -1.13
N GLN A 78 9.39 9.59 -0.12
CA GLN A 78 9.04 10.96 0.28
C GLN A 78 9.27 11.97 -0.85
N ALA A 79 10.40 11.88 -1.55
CA ALA A 79 10.69 12.71 -2.71
C ALA A 79 9.66 12.50 -3.82
N TRP A 80 9.32 11.26 -4.15
CA TRP A 80 8.29 10.95 -5.14
C TRP A 80 6.94 11.54 -4.75
N LEU A 81 6.50 11.40 -3.49
CA LEU A 81 5.27 12.04 -3.00
C LEU A 81 5.30 13.56 -3.25
N THR A 82 6.43 14.21 -2.99
CA THR A 82 6.58 15.64 -3.23
C THR A 82 6.42 16.02 -4.70
N THR A 83 6.87 15.16 -5.63
CA THR A 83 6.74 15.42 -7.08
C THR A 83 5.32 15.25 -7.60
N VAL A 84 4.56 14.31 -7.03
CA VAL A 84 3.21 14.00 -7.53
C VAL A 84 2.10 14.81 -6.85
N LEU A 85 2.39 15.37 -5.68
CA LEU A 85 1.42 16.18 -4.93
C LEU A 85 1.29 17.58 -5.51
N PRO A 86 0.07 18.05 -5.80
CA PRO A 86 -0.17 19.46 -6.09
C PRO A 86 0.24 20.36 -4.91
N LYS A 87 0.59 21.61 -5.20
CA LYS A 87 0.90 22.59 -4.14
C LYS A 87 -0.25 22.64 -3.10
N GLN A 88 0.11 22.56 -1.82
CA GLN A 88 -0.81 22.62 -0.67
C GLN A 88 -1.79 21.41 -0.59
N ALA A 89 -1.64 20.36 -1.39
CA ALA A 89 -2.36 19.11 -1.20
C ALA A 89 -1.74 18.28 -0.08
N LYS A 90 -2.58 17.49 0.61
CA LYS A 90 -2.11 16.44 1.52
C LYS A 90 -2.37 15.08 0.90
N PRO A 91 -1.41 14.15 0.96
CA PRO A 91 -1.65 12.78 0.53
C PRO A 91 -2.62 12.10 1.50
N VAL A 92 -3.55 11.35 0.94
CA VAL A 92 -4.40 10.43 1.68
C VAL A 92 -3.95 9.02 1.33
N PHE A 93 -3.49 8.28 2.34
CA PHE A 93 -3.14 6.87 2.17
C PHE A 93 -4.40 6.06 1.88
N VAL A 94 -4.37 5.24 0.84
CA VAL A 94 -5.45 4.34 0.45
C VAL A 94 -4.90 2.93 0.33
N GLY A 95 -5.55 1.94 0.96
CA GLY A 95 -5.14 0.54 0.87
C GLY A 95 -6.33 -0.42 1.03
N LEU A 96 -6.17 -1.64 0.54
CA LEU A 96 -7.12 -2.73 0.77
C LEU A 96 -6.68 -3.51 2.03
N ASN A 97 -7.38 -3.37 3.13
CA ASN A 97 -6.91 -3.73 4.47
C ASN A 97 -5.78 -2.81 4.96
N ALA A 98 -5.95 -1.53 4.69
CA ALA A 98 -4.98 -0.47 4.92
C ALA A 98 -4.27 -0.46 6.29
N PRO A 99 -4.86 -0.93 7.42
CA PRO A 99 -4.16 -1.01 8.69
C PRO A 99 -2.84 -1.78 8.64
N PHE A 100 -2.75 -2.84 7.83
CA PHE A 100 -1.54 -3.62 7.69
C PHE A 100 -0.44 -2.82 6.98
N ASP A 101 -0.69 -2.37 5.76
CA ASP A 101 0.27 -1.64 4.93
C ASP A 101 0.68 -0.32 5.59
N TRP A 102 -0.32 0.43 6.09
CA TRP A 102 -0.10 1.68 6.78
C TRP A 102 0.79 1.53 8.02
N SER A 103 0.64 0.44 8.78
CA SER A 103 1.46 0.21 9.97
C SER A 103 2.96 0.11 9.64
N PHE A 104 3.31 -0.60 8.57
CA PHE A 104 4.69 -0.70 8.07
C PHE A 104 5.19 0.62 7.52
N VAL A 105 4.41 1.25 6.64
CA VAL A 105 4.77 2.53 6.02
C VAL A 105 4.97 3.62 7.08
N ASN A 106 4.07 3.69 8.08
CA ASN A 106 4.20 4.62 9.20
C ASN A 106 5.46 4.37 10.02
N TYR A 107 5.73 3.10 10.38
CA TYR A 107 6.91 2.74 11.13
C TYR A 107 8.20 3.13 10.40
N TYR A 108 8.28 2.85 9.09
CA TYR A 108 9.45 3.15 8.28
C TYR A 108 9.63 4.65 8.06
N PHE A 109 8.58 5.41 7.78
CA PHE A 109 8.68 6.86 7.65
C PHE A 109 9.14 7.52 8.95
N VAL A 110 8.52 7.20 10.08
CA VAL A 110 8.91 7.78 11.37
C VAL A 110 10.35 7.41 11.73
N ARG A 111 10.74 6.15 11.49
CA ARG A 111 12.09 5.67 11.80
C ARG A 111 13.18 6.30 10.95
N PHE A 112 12.97 6.45 9.63
CA PHE A 112 14.00 6.83 8.67
C PHE A 112 13.89 8.28 8.17
N CYS A 113 12.70 8.88 8.21
CA CYS A 113 12.47 10.26 7.77
C CYS A 113 12.02 11.20 8.89
N GLY A 114 11.74 10.66 10.09
CA GLY A 114 11.33 11.44 11.26
C GLY A 114 9.83 11.75 11.32
N ASP A 115 9.12 11.79 10.19
CA ASP A 115 7.68 12.06 10.12
C ASP A 115 7.03 11.31 8.96
N ASN A 116 5.73 11.02 9.09
CA ASN A 116 4.95 10.36 8.06
C ASN A 116 4.14 11.39 7.25
N PRO A 117 4.40 11.56 5.94
CA PRO A 117 3.67 12.51 5.08
C PRO A 117 2.16 12.28 5.04
N PHE A 118 1.70 11.05 5.23
CA PHE A 118 0.28 10.67 5.29
C PHE A 118 -0.39 11.01 6.63
N GLY A 119 0.38 11.38 7.66
CA GLY A 119 -0.10 11.63 9.01
C GLY A 119 -0.46 10.33 9.76
N HIS A 120 -1.55 10.36 10.54
CA HIS A 120 -1.91 9.28 11.48
C HIS A 120 -3.05 8.38 11.00
N THR A 121 -3.54 8.56 9.77
CA THR A 121 -4.74 7.88 9.28
C THR A 121 -4.53 7.30 7.89
N ALA A 122 -5.29 6.24 7.61
CA ALA A 122 -5.38 5.64 6.28
C ALA A 122 -6.85 5.42 5.93
N LEU A 123 -7.16 5.50 4.64
CA LEU A 123 -8.47 5.14 4.12
C LEU A 123 -8.44 3.67 3.72
N ASP A 124 -9.28 2.87 4.38
CA ASP A 124 -9.44 1.45 4.12
C ASP A 124 -10.55 1.20 3.11
N ILE A 125 -10.21 0.57 1.96
CA ILE A 125 -11.16 0.29 0.89
C ILE A 125 -12.22 -0.71 1.33
N LYS A 126 -11.89 -1.68 2.18
CA LYS A 126 -12.85 -2.67 2.70
C LYS A 126 -13.91 -2.00 3.57
N ALA A 127 -13.47 -1.13 4.48
CA ALA A 127 -14.40 -0.37 5.33
C ALA A 127 -15.28 0.57 4.51
N MET A 128 -14.71 1.25 3.51
CA MET A 128 -15.45 2.11 2.59
C MET A 128 -16.48 1.32 1.80
N TYR A 129 -16.12 0.16 1.25
CA TYR A 129 -17.03 -0.72 0.52
C TYR A 129 -18.15 -1.25 1.40
N MET A 130 -17.83 -1.67 2.63
CA MET A 130 -18.84 -2.09 3.62
C MET A 130 -19.84 -0.97 3.90
N GLY A 131 -19.38 0.25 4.12
CA GLY A 131 -20.23 1.42 4.34
C GLY A 131 -21.11 1.78 3.13
N ALA A 132 -20.58 1.62 1.90
CA ALA A 132 -21.30 1.92 0.67
C ALA A 132 -22.35 0.85 0.31
N THR A 133 -22.19 -0.39 0.78
CA THR A 133 -23.03 -1.52 0.34
C THR A 133 -23.88 -2.13 1.44
N GLY A 134 -23.63 -1.80 2.71
CA GLY A 134 -24.25 -2.46 3.85
C GLY A 134 -23.90 -3.94 4.01
N CYS A 135 -22.86 -4.45 3.31
CA CYS A 135 -22.46 -5.84 3.38
C CYS A 135 -21.75 -6.18 4.70
N THR A 136 -21.59 -7.46 5.01
CA THR A 136 -20.82 -7.90 6.18
C THR A 136 -19.31 -7.79 5.92
N TRP A 137 -18.48 -7.73 6.99
CA TRP A 137 -17.03 -7.69 6.88
C TRP A 137 -16.45 -8.85 6.06
N GLY A 138 -16.97 -10.08 6.22
CA GLY A 138 -16.55 -11.24 5.43
C GLY A 138 -16.77 -11.11 3.92
N GLN A 139 -17.67 -10.22 3.50
CA GLN A 139 -17.97 -9.93 2.09
C GLN A 139 -17.08 -8.84 1.49
N THR A 140 -16.18 -8.23 2.27
CA THR A 140 -15.24 -7.20 1.81
C THR A 140 -13.89 -7.75 1.34
N THR A 141 -13.77 -9.07 1.15
CA THR A 141 -12.54 -9.64 0.57
C THR A 141 -12.37 -9.19 -0.88
N SER A 142 -11.11 -9.07 -1.33
CA SER A 142 -10.77 -8.72 -2.70
C SER A 142 -11.59 -9.50 -3.74
N SER A 143 -11.69 -10.83 -3.56
CA SER A 143 -12.44 -11.71 -4.46
C SER A 143 -13.96 -11.46 -4.46
N GLN A 144 -14.55 -11.12 -3.32
CA GLN A 144 -15.98 -10.78 -3.24
C GLN A 144 -16.28 -9.40 -3.85
N MET A 145 -15.42 -8.43 -3.56
CA MET A 145 -15.51 -7.11 -4.17
C MET A 145 -15.38 -7.19 -5.70
N ALA A 146 -14.41 -7.96 -6.20
CA ALA A 146 -14.20 -8.16 -7.63
C ALA A 146 -15.41 -8.74 -8.37
N LYS A 147 -16.17 -9.64 -7.74
CA LYS A 147 -17.41 -10.21 -8.32
C LYS A 147 -18.48 -9.14 -8.57
N ARG A 148 -18.52 -8.08 -7.76
CA ARG A 148 -19.53 -7.02 -7.86
C ARG A 148 -19.03 -5.81 -8.66
N LEU A 149 -17.75 -5.48 -8.50
CA LEU A 149 -17.16 -4.27 -9.07
C LEU A 149 -16.57 -4.50 -10.46
N HIS A 150 -16.26 -5.75 -10.82
CA HIS A 150 -15.67 -6.15 -12.10
C HIS A 150 -14.40 -5.35 -12.49
N PRO A 151 -13.39 -5.26 -11.61
CA PRO A 151 -12.14 -4.57 -11.94
C PRO A 151 -11.44 -5.28 -13.11
N LYS A 152 -10.69 -4.51 -13.89
CA LYS A 152 -9.88 -5.05 -15.01
C LYS A 152 -8.57 -5.66 -14.54
N LYS A 153 -8.01 -5.09 -13.45
CA LYS A 153 -6.78 -5.57 -12.81
C LYS A 153 -7.07 -6.68 -11.79
N LYS A 154 -6.02 -7.37 -11.35
CA LYS A 154 -6.08 -8.42 -10.33
C LYS A 154 -4.93 -8.25 -9.38
N GLY A 155 -5.07 -8.72 -8.14
CA GLY A 155 -3.98 -8.86 -7.19
C GLY A 155 -3.03 -9.98 -7.61
N THR A 156 -1.72 -9.77 -7.41
CA THR A 156 -0.65 -10.67 -7.89
C THR A 156 0.44 -10.91 -6.83
N HIS A 157 0.35 -10.27 -5.66
CA HIS A 157 1.41 -10.20 -4.64
C HIS A 157 2.70 -9.54 -5.15
N ASN A 158 2.53 -8.59 -6.07
CA ASN A 158 3.54 -7.60 -6.43
C ASN A 158 3.04 -6.24 -5.95
N ALA A 159 3.78 -5.58 -5.07
CA ALA A 159 3.32 -4.37 -4.40
C ALA A 159 2.84 -3.27 -5.36
N LEU A 160 3.50 -3.06 -6.51
CA LEU A 160 3.04 -2.05 -7.46
C LEU A 160 1.76 -2.48 -8.20
N GLU A 161 1.70 -3.73 -8.66
CA GLU A 161 0.52 -4.25 -9.34
C GLU A 161 -0.69 -4.24 -8.41
N ASP A 162 -0.47 -4.57 -7.13
CA ASP A 162 -1.50 -4.57 -6.11
C ASP A 162 -1.93 -3.15 -5.72
N ALA A 163 -1.01 -2.19 -5.65
CA ALA A 163 -1.37 -0.78 -5.49
C ALA A 163 -2.22 -0.25 -6.66
N LEU A 164 -1.92 -0.63 -7.90
CA LEU A 164 -2.71 -0.28 -9.08
C LEU A 164 -4.09 -0.94 -9.08
N TYR A 165 -4.18 -2.21 -8.68
CA TYR A 165 -5.45 -2.91 -8.50
C TYR A 165 -6.31 -2.27 -7.41
N GLN A 166 -5.73 -1.94 -6.27
CA GLN A 166 -6.40 -1.24 -5.16
C GLN A 166 -6.91 0.15 -5.59
N ALA A 167 -6.11 0.89 -6.37
CA ALA A 167 -6.53 2.18 -6.92
C ALA A 167 -7.79 2.04 -7.80
N GLU A 168 -7.85 1.00 -8.64
CA GLU A 168 -9.05 0.70 -9.44
C GLU A 168 -10.24 0.35 -8.56
N LEU A 169 -10.09 -0.53 -7.58
CA LEU A 169 -11.16 -0.86 -6.63
C LEU A 169 -11.68 0.38 -5.91
N PHE A 170 -10.79 1.23 -5.44
CA PHE A 170 -11.17 2.47 -4.77
C PHE A 170 -12.00 3.39 -5.66
N ARG A 171 -11.60 3.59 -6.92
CA ARG A 171 -12.38 4.39 -7.89
C ARG A 171 -13.75 3.78 -8.13
N LEU A 172 -13.84 2.46 -8.30
CA LEU A 172 -15.12 1.77 -8.51
C LEU A 172 -16.05 1.91 -7.31
N VAL A 173 -15.54 1.78 -6.08
CA VAL A 173 -16.34 2.00 -4.85
C VAL A 173 -16.82 3.46 -4.76
N ARG A 174 -15.98 4.43 -5.12
CA ARG A 174 -16.36 5.86 -5.11
C ARG A 174 -17.48 6.19 -6.11
N LEU A 175 -17.58 5.44 -7.19
CA LEU A 175 -18.61 5.61 -8.22
C LEU A 175 -19.93 4.88 -7.92
N MET A 176 -19.97 4.08 -6.85
CA MET A 176 -21.21 3.40 -6.46
C MET A 176 -22.29 4.43 -6.10
N PRO A 177 -23.55 4.19 -6.47
CA PRO A 177 -24.69 5.02 -6.00
C PRO A 177 -24.66 5.09 -4.47
N ARG A 178 -24.90 6.26 -3.94
CA ARG A 178 -25.14 6.48 -2.50
C ARG A 178 -26.64 6.61 -2.33
N ASP A 179 -27.22 5.64 -1.62
CA ASP A 179 -28.63 5.73 -1.22
C ASP A 179 -28.83 6.84 -0.17
#